data_46be4f50679bef26a3e0ae32265f272d
#
_entry.id   46be4f50679bef26a3e0ae32265f272d
#
_cell.length_a   1.000
_cell.length_b   1.000
_cell.length_c   1.000
_cell.angle_alpha   90.00
_cell.angle_beta   90.00
_cell.angle_gamma   90.00
#
_symmetry.space_group_name_H-M   'P 1'
#
loop_
_entity.id
_entity.type
_entity.pdbx_description
1 polymer ?
#
loop_
_entity_poly.entity_id
_entity_poly.type
_entity_poly.pdbx_seq_one_letter_code
_entity_poly.pdbx_strand_id
1 'polypeptide(L)'
;MPCLDTRRPMKTRDRILQTSLQLFNEYGEPRITTNHIADELDISPGNLYYHFRNKDDIIWLLFEQFERRMDAALRTPERRVPNMEDMWLYLHLVFENIWEYRFLYRDLDNLLSRNKKLRTHFRRILERKVSTATAICKGLTDAGVMNATPEDIAALARNITLVATYWLN
;
A
#
# COMPACT_ATOMS: atom_id res chain seq x y z
N MET A 1 -31.02 20.53 18.60
CA MET A 1 -29.66 21.07 18.51
C MET A 1 -29.02 20.49 17.26
N PRO A 2 -28.65 21.28 16.24
CA PRO A 2 -28.02 20.76 15.05
C PRO A 2 -26.53 20.49 15.31
N CYS A 3 -26.10 19.26 15.08
CA CYS A 3 -24.67 18.92 14.97
C CYS A 3 -24.08 19.69 13.80
N LEU A 4 -23.23 20.64 14.09
CA LEU A 4 -22.36 21.32 13.13
C LEU A 4 -21.34 20.30 12.61
N ASP A 5 -21.60 19.72 11.43
CA ASP A 5 -20.61 18.97 10.67
C ASP A 5 -19.54 19.96 10.13
N THR A 6 -18.54 20.26 10.95
CA THR A 6 -17.41 21.13 10.59
C THR A 6 -16.34 20.36 9.80
N ARG A 7 -16.74 19.62 8.74
CA ARG A 7 -15.78 19.10 7.78
C ARG A 7 -15.26 20.26 6.93
N ARG A 8 -14.05 20.72 7.20
CA ARG A 8 -13.32 21.62 6.30
C ARG A 8 -13.39 21.02 4.88
N PRO A 9 -13.80 21.80 3.86
CA PRO A 9 -13.84 21.30 2.49
C PRO A 9 -12.45 20.75 2.13
N MET A 10 -12.43 19.52 1.60
CA MET A 10 -11.20 18.83 1.20
C MET A 10 -10.47 19.68 0.16
N LYS A 11 -9.15 19.88 0.33
CA LYS A 11 -8.36 20.68 -0.59
C LYS A 11 -8.37 20.06 -1.98
N THR A 12 -8.35 20.88 -3.03
CA THR A 12 -8.34 20.42 -4.43
C THR A 12 -7.26 19.38 -4.70
N ARG A 13 -6.07 19.56 -4.14
CA ARG A 13 -4.96 18.61 -4.25
C ARG A 13 -5.32 17.22 -3.72
N ASP A 14 -6.01 17.15 -2.59
CA ASP A 14 -6.41 15.88 -1.98
C ASP A 14 -7.56 15.23 -2.76
N ARG A 15 -8.48 16.03 -3.33
CA ARG A 15 -9.52 15.56 -4.26
C ARG A 15 -8.90 14.93 -5.49
N ILE A 16 -7.88 15.56 -6.10
CA ILE A 16 -7.17 15.01 -7.26
C ILE A 16 -6.55 13.65 -6.91
N LEU A 17 -5.87 13.51 -5.76
CA LEU A 17 -5.29 12.23 -5.34
C LEU A 17 -6.35 11.15 -5.13
N GLN A 18 -7.45 11.47 -4.46
CA GLN A 18 -8.52 10.50 -4.19
C GLN A 18 -9.20 10.03 -5.48
N THR A 19 -9.55 10.96 -6.38
CA THR A 19 -10.14 10.62 -7.69
C THR A 19 -9.17 9.83 -8.55
N SER A 20 -7.88 10.20 -8.56
CA SER A 20 -6.86 9.43 -9.29
C SER A 20 -6.75 8.00 -8.75
N LEU A 21 -6.76 7.80 -7.44
CA LEU A 21 -6.74 6.47 -6.83
C LEU A 21 -7.96 5.62 -7.27
N GLN A 22 -9.15 6.21 -7.27
CA GLN A 22 -10.37 5.53 -7.71
C GLN A 22 -10.27 5.12 -9.17
N LEU A 23 -9.93 6.06 -10.08
CA LEU A 23 -9.81 5.80 -11.51
C LEU A 23 -8.72 4.77 -11.83
N PHE A 24 -7.54 4.86 -11.18
CA PHE A 24 -6.48 3.87 -11.38
C PHE A 24 -6.88 2.48 -10.89
N ASN A 25 -7.60 2.40 -9.77
CA ASN A 25 -8.09 1.13 -9.23
C ASN A 25 -9.18 0.50 -10.09
N GLU A 26 -10.02 1.31 -10.74
CA GLU A 26 -11.15 0.84 -11.55
C GLU A 26 -10.71 0.47 -12.97
N TYR A 27 -10.00 1.37 -13.64
CA TYR A 27 -9.70 1.25 -15.07
C TYR A 27 -8.25 0.83 -15.38
N GLY A 28 -7.36 0.78 -14.36
CA GLY A 28 -5.93 0.57 -14.52
C GLY A 28 -5.18 1.88 -14.80
N GLU A 29 -3.99 2.02 -14.21
CA GLU A 29 -3.17 3.23 -14.32
C GLU A 29 -2.83 3.59 -15.78
N PRO A 30 -2.44 2.65 -16.67
CA PRO A 30 -2.03 2.99 -18.03
C PRO A 30 -3.13 3.67 -18.86
N ARG A 31 -4.41 3.37 -18.59
CA ARG A 31 -5.55 3.89 -19.34
C ARG A 31 -5.97 5.30 -18.92
N ILE A 32 -5.57 5.75 -17.73
CA ILE A 32 -5.99 7.04 -17.18
C ILE A 32 -4.95 8.11 -17.45
N THR A 33 -5.41 9.21 -18.03
CA THR A 33 -4.61 10.42 -18.29
C THR A 33 -4.95 11.52 -17.27
N THR A 34 -4.11 12.56 -17.17
CA THR A 34 -4.40 13.74 -16.36
C THR A 34 -5.67 14.47 -16.80
N ASN A 35 -6.02 14.41 -18.10
CA ASN A 35 -7.27 14.99 -18.62
C ASN A 35 -8.48 14.20 -18.10
N HIS A 36 -8.46 12.85 -18.11
CA HIS A 36 -9.54 12.05 -17.54
C HIS A 36 -9.76 12.38 -16.05
N ILE A 37 -8.69 12.63 -15.28
CA ILE A 37 -8.80 13.02 -13.87
C ILE A 37 -9.39 14.42 -13.73
N ALA A 38 -8.99 15.38 -14.60
CA ALA A 38 -9.53 16.73 -14.58
C ALA A 38 -11.01 16.76 -14.94
N ASP A 39 -11.41 15.99 -15.97
CA ASP A 39 -12.80 15.84 -16.42
C ASP A 39 -13.68 15.24 -15.32
N GLU A 40 -13.23 14.19 -14.63
CA GLU A 40 -13.97 13.54 -13.52
C GLU A 40 -14.19 14.49 -12.34
N LEU A 41 -13.29 15.45 -12.13
CA LEU A 41 -13.36 16.44 -11.06
C LEU A 41 -14.07 17.73 -11.44
N ASP A 42 -14.47 17.87 -12.72
CA ASP A 42 -15.00 19.12 -13.30
C ASP A 42 -14.07 20.32 -13.04
N ILE A 43 -12.75 20.12 -13.30
CA ILE A 43 -11.73 21.17 -13.24
C ILE A 43 -11.00 21.31 -14.55
N SER A 44 -10.45 22.48 -14.84
CA SER A 44 -9.61 22.64 -16.04
C SER A 44 -8.31 21.85 -15.92
N PRO A 45 -7.75 21.33 -17.03
CA PRO A 45 -6.41 20.73 -17.01
C PRO A 45 -5.34 21.65 -16.43
N GLY A 46 -5.43 22.97 -16.67
CA GLY A 46 -4.53 23.97 -16.08
C GLY A 46 -4.58 23.99 -14.55
N ASN A 47 -5.77 23.81 -13.96
CA ASN A 47 -5.93 23.69 -12.51
C ASN A 47 -5.27 22.42 -11.97
N LEU A 48 -5.41 21.29 -12.65
CA LEU A 48 -4.71 20.06 -12.29
C LEU A 48 -3.21 20.25 -12.35
N TYR A 49 -2.67 20.83 -13.44
CA TYR A 49 -1.23 21.08 -13.62
C TYR A 49 -0.67 22.12 -12.64
N TYR A 50 -1.48 22.97 -12.07
CA TYR A 50 -1.06 23.84 -10.95
C TYR A 50 -0.68 23.01 -9.70
N HIS A 51 -1.34 21.87 -9.48
CA HIS A 51 -1.10 21.01 -8.32
C HIS A 51 -0.09 19.89 -8.59
N PHE A 52 -0.05 19.34 -9.82
CA PHE A 52 0.78 18.19 -10.22
C PHE A 52 1.35 18.41 -11.62
N ARG A 53 2.66 18.34 -11.76
CA ARG A 53 3.33 18.57 -13.05
C ARG A 53 3.01 17.50 -14.10
N ASN A 54 2.79 16.28 -13.66
CA ASN A 54 2.51 15.11 -14.50
C ASN A 54 1.80 14.00 -13.71
N LYS A 55 1.41 12.95 -14.40
CA LYS A 55 0.77 11.78 -13.78
C LYS A 55 1.70 11.04 -12.82
N ASP A 56 2.99 10.98 -13.08
CA ASP A 56 3.96 10.29 -12.22
C ASP A 56 4.09 10.95 -10.85
N ASP A 57 3.91 12.28 -10.74
CA ASP A 57 3.85 12.97 -9.44
C ASP A 57 2.64 12.53 -8.62
N ILE A 58 1.49 12.30 -9.26
CA ILE A 58 0.29 11.77 -8.61
C ILE A 58 0.55 10.35 -8.13
N ILE A 59 1.07 9.49 -9.00
CA ILE A 59 1.41 8.09 -8.68
C ILE A 59 2.40 8.03 -7.51
N TRP A 60 3.42 8.88 -7.53
CA TRP A 60 4.40 8.93 -6.46
C TRP A 60 3.76 9.28 -5.11
N LEU A 61 2.88 10.27 -5.04
CA LEU A 61 2.22 10.66 -3.80
C LEU A 61 1.23 9.59 -3.30
N LEU A 62 0.52 8.91 -4.20
CA LEU A 62 -0.29 7.76 -3.84
C LEU A 62 0.57 6.62 -3.30
N PHE A 63 1.74 6.38 -3.90
CA PHE A 63 2.69 5.41 -3.41
C PHE A 63 3.25 5.78 -2.02
N GLU A 64 3.56 7.05 -1.76
CA GLU A 64 3.97 7.51 -0.42
C GLU A 64 2.87 7.30 0.64
N GLN A 65 1.59 7.47 0.26
CA GLN A 65 0.48 7.18 1.16
C GLN A 65 0.39 5.68 1.46
N PHE A 66 0.48 4.85 0.41
CA PHE A 66 0.55 3.39 0.53
C PHE A 66 1.72 2.95 1.43
N GLU A 67 2.94 3.48 1.20
CA GLU A 67 4.13 3.15 1.98
C GLU A 67 3.94 3.47 3.47
N ARG A 68 3.44 4.66 3.80
CA ARG A 68 3.16 5.04 5.20
C ARG A 68 2.15 4.11 5.88
N ARG A 69 1.10 3.71 5.17
CA ARG A 69 0.10 2.77 5.70
C ARG A 69 0.69 1.37 5.85
N MET A 70 1.46 0.92 4.89
CA MET A 70 2.17 -0.35 4.96
C MET A 70 3.16 -0.35 6.13
N ASP A 71 3.90 0.73 6.33
CA ASP A 71 4.81 0.89 7.46
C ASP A 71 4.10 0.80 8.82
N ALA A 72 2.88 1.32 8.92
CA ALA A 72 2.06 1.18 10.12
C ALA A 72 1.58 -0.28 10.32
N ALA A 73 1.16 -0.94 9.24
CA ALA A 73 0.71 -2.33 9.27
C ALA A 73 1.83 -3.33 9.61
N LEU A 74 3.08 -2.99 9.26
CA LEU A 74 4.26 -3.83 9.49
C LEU A 74 4.92 -3.65 10.86
N ARG A 75 4.30 -2.90 11.79
CA ARG A 75 4.81 -2.75 13.16
C ARG A 75 4.50 -4.00 13.98
N THR A 76 5.53 -4.58 14.57
CA THR A 76 5.38 -5.66 15.57
C THR A 76 5.29 -5.09 16.99
N PRO A 77 4.66 -5.80 17.93
CA PRO A 77 4.67 -5.41 19.34
C PRO A 77 6.11 -5.31 19.88
N GLU A 78 6.46 -4.18 20.51
CA GLU A 78 7.81 -3.96 21.06
C GLU A 78 7.99 -4.55 22.46
N ARG A 79 6.89 -4.80 23.19
CA ARG A 79 6.91 -5.15 24.62
C ARG A 79 6.47 -6.58 24.95
N ARG A 80 6.12 -7.37 23.94
CA ARG A 80 5.68 -8.77 24.12
C ARG A 80 6.04 -9.60 22.91
N VAL A 81 6.08 -10.91 23.09
CA VAL A 81 6.25 -11.87 22.00
C VAL A 81 5.01 -11.82 21.10
N PRO A 82 5.17 -11.75 19.75
CA PRO A 82 4.04 -11.85 18.83
C PRO A 82 3.27 -13.17 18.97
N ASN A 83 1.95 -13.11 18.77
CA ASN A 83 1.05 -14.25 18.88
C ASN A 83 0.19 -14.45 17.61
N MET A 84 -0.79 -15.36 17.64
CA MET A 84 -1.66 -15.66 16.51
C MET A 84 -2.55 -14.46 16.11
N GLU A 85 -2.97 -13.63 17.07
CA GLU A 85 -3.76 -12.42 16.79
C GLU A 85 -2.92 -11.40 16.00
N ASP A 86 -1.61 -11.31 16.32
CA ASP A 86 -0.69 -10.44 15.57
C ASP A 86 -0.50 -10.93 14.12
N MET A 87 -0.44 -12.25 13.90
CA MET A 87 -0.38 -12.82 12.56
C MET A 87 -1.65 -12.50 11.77
N TRP A 88 -2.82 -12.68 12.39
CA TRP A 88 -4.10 -12.35 11.76
C TRP A 88 -4.18 -10.85 11.43
N LEU A 89 -3.87 -9.99 12.40
CA LEU A 89 -3.88 -8.54 12.21
C LEU A 89 -2.89 -8.09 11.14
N TYR A 90 -1.68 -8.64 11.14
CA TYR A 90 -0.67 -8.40 10.12
C TYR A 90 -1.20 -8.70 8.71
N LEU A 91 -1.73 -9.92 8.51
CA LEU A 91 -2.26 -10.31 7.21
C LEU A 91 -3.44 -9.42 6.80
N HIS A 92 -4.39 -9.19 7.70
CA HIS A 92 -5.55 -8.34 7.47
C HIS A 92 -5.16 -6.93 7.01
N LEU A 93 -4.30 -6.24 7.77
CA LEU A 93 -3.87 -4.89 7.45
C LEU A 93 -3.04 -4.81 6.16
N VAL A 94 -2.21 -5.83 5.89
CA VAL A 94 -1.43 -5.91 4.64
C VAL A 94 -2.37 -6.06 3.45
N PHE A 95 -3.35 -6.98 3.51
CA PHE A 95 -4.29 -7.20 2.41
C PHE A 95 -5.24 -6.02 2.20
N GLU A 96 -5.74 -5.39 3.27
CA GLU A 96 -6.54 -4.16 3.14
C GLU A 96 -5.76 -3.04 2.45
N ASN A 97 -4.51 -2.83 2.84
CA ASN A 97 -3.67 -1.80 2.23
C ASN A 97 -3.38 -2.11 0.75
N ILE A 98 -3.12 -3.37 0.42
CA ILE A 98 -2.95 -3.82 -0.97
C ILE A 98 -4.24 -3.58 -1.78
N TRP A 99 -5.40 -3.92 -1.22
CA TRP A 99 -6.68 -3.74 -1.89
C TRP A 99 -7.02 -2.27 -2.14
N GLU A 100 -6.75 -1.39 -1.18
CA GLU A 100 -6.98 0.04 -1.34
C GLU A 100 -6.12 0.66 -2.44
N TYR A 101 -4.87 0.19 -2.59
CA TYR A 101 -3.93 0.65 -3.61
C TYR A 101 -3.66 -0.42 -4.69
N ARG A 102 -4.68 -1.21 -5.05
CA ARG A 102 -4.53 -2.38 -5.93
C ARG A 102 -3.99 -2.07 -7.33
N PHE A 103 -4.12 -0.83 -7.82
CA PHE A 103 -3.53 -0.42 -9.08
C PHE A 103 -2.00 -0.58 -9.09
N LEU A 104 -1.33 -0.34 -7.94
CA LEU A 104 0.12 -0.52 -7.80
C LEU A 104 0.53 -1.97 -8.05
N TYR A 105 -0.27 -2.92 -7.59
CA TYR A 105 0.03 -4.35 -7.72
C TYR A 105 -0.35 -4.90 -9.10
N ARG A 106 -1.47 -4.45 -9.68
CA ARG A 106 -1.90 -4.85 -11.02
C ARG A 106 -0.94 -4.43 -12.13
N ASP A 107 -0.30 -3.27 -11.99
CA ASP A 107 0.63 -2.72 -12.97
C ASP A 107 2.07 -2.66 -12.43
N LEU A 108 2.39 -3.54 -11.45
CA LEU A 108 3.61 -3.46 -10.64
C LEU A 108 4.88 -3.44 -11.49
N ASP A 109 5.03 -4.40 -12.39
CA ASP A 109 6.24 -4.53 -13.21
C ASP A 109 6.47 -3.30 -14.10
N ASN A 110 5.41 -2.77 -14.69
CA ASN A 110 5.48 -1.56 -15.50
C ASN A 110 5.87 -0.34 -14.64
N LEU A 111 5.24 -0.16 -13.49
CA LEU A 111 5.53 0.94 -12.57
C LEU A 111 6.98 0.88 -12.04
N LEU A 112 7.45 -0.32 -11.66
CA LEU A 112 8.81 -0.51 -11.15
C LEU A 112 9.87 -0.37 -12.25
N SER A 113 9.58 -0.76 -13.49
CA SER A 113 10.53 -0.65 -14.61
C SER A 113 10.82 0.80 -14.99
N ARG A 114 9.78 1.64 -15.05
CA ARG A 114 9.89 3.04 -15.47
C ARG A 114 10.26 4.02 -14.35
N ASN A 115 10.09 3.64 -13.07
CA ASN A 115 10.34 4.52 -11.92
C ASN A 115 11.33 3.90 -10.93
N LYS A 116 12.61 4.31 -11.04
CA LYS A 116 13.71 3.84 -10.17
C LYS A 116 13.46 4.14 -8.69
N LYS A 117 12.87 5.30 -8.37
CA LYS A 117 12.58 5.73 -6.99
C LYS A 117 11.53 4.80 -6.38
N LEU A 118 10.42 4.56 -7.10
CA LEU A 118 9.36 3.67 -6.67
C LEU A 118 9.90 2.24 -6.45
N ARG A 119 10.71 1.72 -7.38
CA ARG A 119 11.37 0.41 -7.26
C ARG A 119 12.20 0.29 -5.98
N THR A 120 13.00 1.31 -5.64
CA THR A 120 13.83 1.32 -4.44
C THR A 120 12.99 1.25 -3.16
N HIS A 121 11.93 2.05 -3.08
CA HIS A 121 11.04 2.07 -1.92
C HIS A 121 10.20 0.80 -1.82
N PHE A 122 9.70 0.28 -2.95
CA PHE A 122 8.95 -0.98 -2.96
C PHE A 122 9.79 -2.17 -2.48
N ARG A 123 11.07 -2.23 -2.88
CA ARG A 123 12.00 -3.24 -2.36
C ARG A 123 12.12 -3.20 -0.83
N ARG A 124 12.21 -2.01 -0.24
CA ARG A 124 12.25 -1.86 1.23
C ARG A 124 10.96 -2.37 1.89
N ILE A 125 9.81 -2.15 1.27
CA ILE A 125 8.54 -2.71 1.74
C ILE A 125 8.57 -4.23 1.73
N LEU A 126 9.08 -4.87 0.68
CA LEU A 126 9.22 -6.33 0.62
C LEU A 126 10.16 -6.86 1.71
N GLU A 127 11.31 -6.24 1.90
CA GLU A 127 12.27 -6.59 2.95
C GLU A 127 11.63 -6.50 4.35
N ARG A 128 10.84 -5.45 4.59
CA ARG A 128 10.11 -5.29 5.85
C ARG A 128 8.99 -6.30 6.03
N LYS A 129 8.22 -6.61 4.97
CA LYS A 129 7.20 -7.68 5.01
C LYS A 129 7.81 -9.01 5.44
N VAL A 130 8.94 -9.41 4.83
CA VAL A 130 9.65 -10.64 5.21
C VAL A 130 10.14 -10.58 6.65
N SER A 131 10.74 -9.48 7.08
CA SER A 131 11.22 -9.30 8.46
C SER A 131 10.09 -9.42 9.49
N THR A 132 8.95 -8.74 9.25
CA THR A 132 7.78 -8.79 10.13
C THR A 132 7.19 -10.19 10.20
N ALA A 133 6.98 -10.85 9.05
CA ALA A 133 6.48 -12.22 9.01
C ALA A 133 7.42 -13.20 9.76
N THR A 134 8.74 -13.04 9.58
CA THR A 134 9.75 -13.84 10.30
C THR A 134 9.66 -13.64 11.81
N ALA A 135 9.52 -12.39 12.27
CA ALA A 135 9.41 -12.08 13.70
C ALA A 135 8.15 -12.70 14.33
N ILE A 136 7.01 -12.62 13.63
CA ILE A 136 5.75 -13.21 14.08
C ILE A 136 5.85 -14.74 14.12
N CYS A 137 6.34 -15.39 13.05
CA CYS A 137 6.50 -16.84 13.00
C CYS A 137 7.44 -17.34 14.10
N LYS A 138 8.56 -16.63 14.34
CA LYS A 138 9.46 -16.94 15.44
C LYS A 138 8.76 -16.84 16.80
N GLY A 139 7.99 -15.77 17.04
CA GLY A 139 7.23 -15.62 18.27
C GLY A 139 6.23 -16.77 18.49
N LEU A 140 5.54 -17.21 17.45
CA LEU A 140 4.63 -18.36 17.50
C LEU A 140 5.36 -19.68 17.80
N THR A 141 6.57 -19.85 17.28
CA THR A 141 7.41 -21.02 17.58
C THR A 141 7.91 -21.00 19.01
N ASP A 142 8.41 -19.85 19.48
CA ASP A 142 8.90 -19.67 20.86
C ASP A 142 7.77 -19.87 21.89
N ALA A 143 6.52 -19.53 21.53
CA ALA A 143 5.33 -19.76 22.34
C ALA A 143 4.77 -21.20 22.25
N GLY A 144 5.38 -22.09 21.46
CA GLY A 144 4.91 -23.46 21.26
C GLY A 144 3.61 -23.60 20.46
N VAL A 145 3.16 -22.53 19.80
CA VAL A 145 1.94 -22.53 18.97
C VAL A 145 2.24 -23.12 17.59
N MET A 146 3.47 -22.97 17.11
CA MET A 146 3.95 -23.47 15.82
C MET A 146 5.23 -24.31 16.05
N ASN A 147 5.36 -25.43 15.36
CA ASN A 147 6.59 -26.22 15.33
C ASN A 147 7.27 -26.02 13.96
N ALA A 148 8.36 -25.22 13.95
CA ALA A 148 9.07 -24.89 12.72
C ALA A 148 10.56 -24.64 13.01
N THR A 149 11.42 -25.09 12.10
CA THR A 149 12.84 -24.77 12.13
C THR A 149 13.09 -23.32 11.67
N PRO A 150 14.26 -22.73 11.92
CA PRO A 150 14.63 -21.41 11.36
C PRO A 150 14.50 -21.36 9.82
N GLU A 151 14.82 -22.46 9.14
CA GLU A 151 14.72 -22.61 7.68
C GLU A 151 13.25 -22.59 7.22
N ASP A 152 12.36 -23.30 7.95
CA ASP A 152 10.93 -23.31 7.69
C ASP A 152 10.34 -21.89 7.87
N ILE A 153 10.70 -21.20 8.93
CA ILE A 153 10.26 -19.82 9.22
C ILE A 153 10.70 -18.89 8.09
N ALA A 154 11.95 -19.00 7.64
CA ALA A 154 12.48 -18.18 6.55
C ALA A 154 11.77 -18.46 5.22
N ALA A 155 11.44 -19.73 4.94
CA ALA A 155 10.70 -20.13 3.76
C ALA A 155 9.26 -19.62 3.82
N LEU A 156 8.58 -19.81 4.95
CA LEU A 156 7.20 -19.37 5.17
C LEU A 156 7.06 -17.84 5.03
N ALA A 157 7.95 -17.08 5.66
CA ALA A 157 7.94 -15.61 5.57
C ALA A 157 8.10 -15.11 4.13
N ARG A 158 8.98 -15.74 3.33
CA ARG A 158 9.12 -15.43 1.89
C ARG A 158 7.87 -15.80 1.11
N ASN A 159 7.28 -16.97 1.36
CA ASN A 159 6.08 -17.43 0.68
C ASN A 159 4.87 -16.54 1.00
N ILE A 160 4.66 -16.16 2.26
CA ILE A 160 3.62 -15.19 2.66
C ILE A 160 3.80 -13.88 1.90
N THR A 161 5.03 -13.36 1.84
CA THR A 161 5.32 -12.11 1.14
C THR A 161 5.07 -12.22 -0.36
N LEU A 162 5.48 -13.34 -0.98
CA LEU A 162 5.27 -13.60 -2.41
C LEU A 162 3.77 -13.70 -2.73
N VAL A 163 3.02 -14.51 -2.00
CA VAL A 163 1.57 -14.65 -2.18
C VAL A 163 0.88 -13.29 -1.99
N ALA A 164 1.17 -12.57 -0.90
CA ALA A 164 0.59 -11.25 -0.66
C ALA A 164 0.95 -10.21 -1.73
N THR A 165 2.06 -10.39 -2.47
CA THR A 165 2.46 -9.47 -3.52
C THR A 165 1.77 -9.76 -4.86
N TYR A 166 1.51 -11.03 -5.19
CA TYR A 166 1.02 -11.43 -6.51
C TYR A 166 -0.40 -12.00 -6.53
N TRP A 167 -1.13 -11.99 -5.42
CA TRP A 167 -2.49 -12.56 -5.36
C TRP A 167 -3.54 -11.81 -6.21
N LEU A 168 -3.24 -10.59 -6.65
CA LEU A 168 -4.12 -9.78 -7.52
C LEU A 168 -3.82 -9.93 -9.02
N ASN A 169 -2.79 -10.71 -9.39
CA ASN A 169 -2.36 -10.91 -10.78
C ASN A 169 -2.82 -12.25 -11.32
#